data_36e80f829e0f5b49b0e8d2d7a01fe6cc
#
_entry.id   36e80f829e0f5b49b0e8d2d7a01fe6cc
#
_cell.length_a   1.000
_cell.length_b   1.000
_cell.length_c   1.000
_cell.angle_alpha   90.00
_cell.angle_beta   90.00
_cell.angle_gamma   90.00
#
_symmetry.space_group_name_H-M   'P 1'
#
loop_
_entity.id
_entity.type
_entity.pdbx_description
1 polymer ?
#
loop_
_entity_poly.entity_id
_entity_poly.type
_entity_poly.pdbx_seq_one_letter_code
_entity_poly.pdbx_strand_id
1 'polypeptide(L)'
;MRSILAVDDSPSMRKMVSFTLTGAGFKVVEAVDGVDALEKAKAQNIDLVLADQNMPRLDGIGLTRKLREDPKFQGTPILILTTESSDQMKQAGRAAG
;
A
#
# COMPACT_ATOMS: atom_id res chain seq x y z
N MET A 1 -18.44 5.12 0.52
CA MET A 1 -17.61 3.90 0.71
C MET A 1 -16.14 4.29 0.60
N ARG A 2 -15.33 3.92 1.58
CA ARG A 2 -13.90 4.22 1.55
C ARG A 2 -13.16 3.25 0.65
N SER A 3 -12.17 3.76 -0.08
CA SER A 3 -11.37 2.97 -1.02
C SER A 3 -10.00 2.67 -0.43
N ILE A 4 -9.63 1.40 -0.47
CA ILE A 4 -8.35 0.91 0.01
C ILE A 4 -7.55 0.38 -1.18
N LEU A 5 -6.32 0.85 -1.33
CA LEU A 5 -5.39 0.31 -2.32
C LEU A 5 -4.60 -0.81 -1.64
N ALA A 6 -4.83 -2.05 -2.06
CA ALA A 6 -4.16 -3.23 -1.54
C ALA A 6 -3.06 -3.65 -2.52
N VAL A 7 -1.82 -3.58 -2.08
CA VAL A 7 -0.63 -3.82 -2.91
C VAL A 7 0.10 -5.04 -2.40
N ASP A 8 0.16 -6.08 -3.21
CA ASP A 8 0.86 -7.33 -2.87
C ASP A 8 1.20 -8.06 -4.16
N ASP A 9 2.43 -8.53 -4.29
CA ASP A 9 2.86 -9.29 -5.46
C ASP A 9 2.37 -10.74 -5.43
N SER A 10 1.93 -11.23 -4.27
CA SER A 10 1.34 -12.55 -4.12
C SER A 10 -0.15 -12.52 -4.46
N PRO A 11 -0.59 -13.22 -5.54
CA PRO A 11 -2.02 -13.25 -5.88
C PRO A 11 -2.90 -13.82 -4.77
N SER A 12 -2.43 -14.82 -4.05
CA SER A 12 -3.18 -15.45 -2.95
C SER A 12 -3.39 -14.48 -1.80
N MET A 13 -2.33 -13.80 -1.36
CA MET A 13 -2.42 -12.84 -0.27
C MET A 13 -3.27 -11.64 -0.68
N ARG A 14 -3.09 -11.14 -1.90
CA ARG A 14 -3.86 -10.01 -2.40
C ARG A 14 -5.35 -10.32 -2.43
N LYS A 15 -5.73 -11.51 -2.88
CA LYS A 15 -7.13 -11.94 -2.89
C LYS A 15 -7.69 -12.09 -1.49
N MET A 16 -6.91 -12.63 -0.56
CA MET A 16 -7.34 -12.79 0.83
C MET A 16 -7.61 -11.44 1.47
N VAL A 17 -6.70 -10.49 1.30
CA VAL A 17 -6.85 -9.13 1.83
C VAL A 17 -8.07 -8.46 1.19
N SER A 18 -8.20 -8.55 -0.12
CA SER A 18 -9.31 -7.97 -0.86
C SER A 18 -10.65 -8.53 -0.40
N PHE A 19 -10.74 -9.83 -0.24
CA PHE A 19 -11.95 -10.49 0.25
C PHE A 19 -12.33 -10.01 1.65
N THR A 20 -11.36 -9.97 2.55
CA THR A 20 -11.57 -9.53 3.93
C THR A 20 -12.06 -8.09 4.00
N LEU A 21 -11.40 -7.18 3.26
CA LEU A 21 -11.75 -5.78 3.28
C LEU A 21 -13.08 -5.51 2.60
N THR A 22 -13.37 -6.19 1.50
CA THR A 22 -14.66 -6.08 0.83
C THR A 22 -15.79 -6.56 1.73
N GLY A 23 -15.56 -7.65 2.46
CA GLY A 23 -16.52 -8.14 3.45
C GLY A 23 -16.78 -7.16 4.60
N ALA A 24 -15.82 -6.29 4.89
CA ALA A 24 -15.96 -5.24 5.92
C ALA A 24 -16.60 -3.95 5.37
N GLY A 25 -16.96 -3.89 4.10
CA GLY A 25 -17.66 -2.76 3.51
C GLY A 25 -16.77 -1.73 2.81
N PHE A 26 -15.51 -2.08 2.53
CA PHE A 26 -14.60 -1.19 1.81
C PHE A 26 -14.59 -1.52 0.32
N LYS A 27 -14.33 -0.50 -0.50
CA LYS A 27 -13.99 -0.69 -1.89
C LYS A 27 -12.49 -0.98 -1.98
N VAL A 28 -12.10 -2.04 -2.69
CA VAL A 28 -10.70 -2.43 -2.80
C VAL A 28 -10.21 -2.27 -4.22
N VAL A 29 -9.08 -1.58 -4.38
CA VAL A 29 -8.33 -1.50 -5.63
C VAL A 29 -7.06 -2.33 -5.42
N GLU A 30 -6.84 -3.32 -6.27
CA GLU A 30 -5.69 -4.21 -6.16
C GLU A 30 -4.56 -3.76 -7.06
N ALA A 31 -3.33 -3.87 -6.57
CA ALA A 31 -2.12 -3.61 -7.34
C ALA A 31 -1.09 -4.73 -7.09
N VAL A 32 -0.33 -5.07 -8.11
CA VAL A 32 0.58 -6.22 -8.07
C VAL A 32 1.98 -5.86 -7.57
N ASP A 33 2.35 -4.59 -7.62
CA ASP A 33 3.63 -4.08 -7.12
C ASP A 33 3.55 -2.56 -6.91
N GLY A 34 4.67 -1.96 -6.48
CA GLY A 34 4.70 -0.54 -6.18
C GLY A 34 4.51 0.36 -7.39
N VAL A 35 4.99 -0.04 -8.55
CA VAL A 35 4.82 0.74 -9.78
C VAL A 35 3.35 0.76 -10.22
N ASP A 36 2.71 -0.43 -10.22
CA ASP A 36 1.30 -0.55 -10.52
C ASP A 36 0.45 0.23 -9.51
N ALA A 37 0.84 0.19 -8.23
CA ALA A 37 0.17 0.93 -7.17
C ALA A 37 0.21 2.44 -7.39
N LEU A 38 1.36 2.99 -7.81
CA LEU A 38 1.48 4.41 -8.10
C LEU A 38 0.55 4.84 -9.22
N GLU A 39 0.48 4.06 -10.29
CA GLU A 39 -0.40 4.35 -11.42
C GLU A 39 -1.86 4.35 -10.99
N LYS A 40 -2.27 3.33 -10.25
CA LYS A 40 -3.67 3.21 -9.78
C LYS A 40 -4.03 4.28 -8.76
N ALA A 41 -3.11 4.62 -7.87
CA ALA A 41 -3.35 5.66 -6.88
C ALA A 41 -3.56 7.03 -7.53
N LYS A 42 -2.79 7.34 -8.57
CA LYS A 42 -2.94 8.62 -9.29
C LYS A 42 -4.24 8.69 -10.07
N ALA A 43 -4.74 7.55 -10.56
CA ALA A 43 -5.94 7.50 -11.39
C ALA A 43 -7.24 7.46 -10.57
N GLN A 44 -7.19 7.17 -9.29
CA GLN A 44 -8.36 6.95 -8.45
C GLN A 44 -8.24 7.68 -7.11
N ASN A 45 -9.37 7.85 -6.43
CA ASN A 45 -9.39 8.39 -5.06
C ASN A 45 -9.16 7.25 -4.07
N ILE A 46 -8.04 7.29 -3.38
CA ILE A 46 -7.65 6.27 -2.41
C ILE A 46 -7.63 6.88 -1.01
N ASP A 47 -8.31 6.24 -0.06
CA ASP A 47 -8.41 6.70 1.33
C ASP A 47 -7.36 6.07 2.24
N LEU A 48 -6.87 4.89 1.89
CA LEU A 48 -5.88 4.14 2.66
C LEU A 48 -5.06 3.27 1.73
N VAL A 49 -3.76 3.18 1.97
CA VAL A 49 -2.88 2.26 1.25
C VAL A 49 -2.40 1.18 2.21
N LEU A 50 -2.57 -0.07 1.81
CA LEU A 50 -2.08 -1.24 2.52
C LEU A 50 -1.13 -1.97 1.59
N ALA A 51 0.17 -1.98 1.90
CA ALA A 51 1.20 -2.48 1.00
C ALA A 51 2.10 -3.49 1.69
N ASP A 52 2.49 -4.53 0.94
CA ASP A 52 3.55 -5.44 1.36
C ASP A 52 4.90 -4.74 1.18
N GLN A 53 5.84 -4.98 2.09
CA GLN A 53 7.20 -4.44 1.96
C GLN A 53 7.98 -5.14 0.86
N ASN A 54 7.85 -6.46 0.76
CA ASN A 54 8.66 -7.26 -0.15
C ASN A 54 7.98 -7.41 -1.51
N MET A 55 8.22 -6.45 -2.40
CA MET A 55 7.67 -6.46 -3.75
C MET A 55 8.77 -6.17 -4.78
N PRO A 56 8.68 -6.74 -5.99
CA PRO A 56 9.61 -6.39 -7.06
C PRO A 56 9.35 -4.97 -7.57
N ARG A 57 10.32 -4.41 -8.23
CA ARG A 57 10.35 -3.10 -8.86
C ARG A 57 10.33 -1.93 -7.88
N LEU A 58 9.36 -1.89 -6.95
CA LEU A 58 9.27 -0.84 -5.94
C LEU A 58 8.65 -1.44 -4.68
N ASP A 59 9.40 -1.46 -3.59
CA ASP A 59 8.90 -2.04 -2.32
C ASP A 59 7.97 -1.07 -1.57
N GLY A 60 7.45 -1.54 -0.42
CA GLY A 60 6.48 -0.77 0.35
C GLY A 60 7.02 0.57 0.84
N ILE A 61 8.26 0.60 1.32
CA ILE A 61 8.91 1.85 1.76
C ILE A 61 9.16 2.78 0.59
N GLY A 62 9.62 2.25 -0.54
CA GLY A 62 9.82 3.03 -1.76
C GLY A 62 8.52 3.61 -2.28
N LEU A 63 7.46 2.81 -2.27
CA LEU A 63 6.12 3.26 -2.64
C LEU A 63 5.65 4.41 -1.72
N THR A 64 5.86 4.27 -0.42
CA THR A 64 5.47 5.31 0.54
C THR A 64 6.18 6.61 0.25
N ARG A 65 7.49 6.58 0.00
CA ARG A 65 8.26 7.78 -0.34
C ARG A 65 7.71 8.46 -1.59
N LYS A 66 7.42 7.67 -2.63
CA LYS A 66 6.88 8.20 -3.89
C LYS A 66 5.50 8.83 -3.69
N LEU A 67 4.64 8.19 -2.91
CA LEU A 67 3.31 8.75 -2.62
C LEU A 67 3.42 10.04 -1.82
N ARG A 68 4.32 10.12 -0.85
CA ARG A 68 4.49 11.34 -0.03
C ARG A 68 5.05 12.52 -0.81
N GLU A 69 5.67 12.29 -1.97
CA GLU A 69 6.09 13.37 -2.87
C GLU A 69 4.89 14.05 -3.55
N ASP A 70 3.75 13.37 -3.62
CA ASP A 70 2.54 13.89 -4.25
C ASP A 70 1.65 14.54 -3.19
N PRO A 71 1.29 15.83 -3.32
CA PRO A 71 0.42 16.53 -2.36
C PRO A 71 -0.91 15.82 -2.12
N LYS A 72 -1.43 15.11 -3.12
CA LYS A 72 -2.67 14.34 -3.02
C LYS A 72 -2.64 13.31 -1.89
N PHE A 73 -1.45 12.75 -1.58
CA PHE A 73 -1.31 11.65 -0.64
C PHE A 73 -0.64 12.03 0.68
N GLN A 74 -0.41 13.30 0.95
CA GLN A 74 0.30 13.69 2.17
C GLN A 74 -0.47 13.35 3.45
N GLY A 75 -1.79 13.37 3.39
CA GLY A 75 -2.65 13.00 4.52
C GLY A 75 -3.19 11.58 4.47
N THR A 76 -2.86 10.79 3.45
CA THR A 76 -3.39 9.44 3.28
C THR A 76 -2.63 8.45 4.16
N PRO A 77 -3.30 7.70 5.05
CA PRO A 77 -2.64 6.66 5.84
C PRO A 77 -2.04 5.58 4.93
N ILE A 78 -0.80 5.20 5.21
CA ILE A 78 -0.10 4.13 4.49
C ILE A 78 0.40 3.13 5.51
N LEU A 79 -0.09 1.89 5.42
CA LEU A 79 0.31 0.80 6.28
C LEU A 79 1.17 -0.19 5.49
N ILE A 80 2.32 -0.53 6.03
CA ILE A 80 3.23 -1.49 5.41
C ILE A 80 3.19 -2.79 6.21
N LEU A 81 2.86 -3.89 5.52
CA LEU A 81 2.91 -5.22 6.10
C LEU A 81 4.27 -5.83 5.80
N THR A 82 4.97 -6.28 6.84
CA THR A 82 6.26 -6.91 6.69
C THR A 82 6.41 -8.06 7.67
N THR A 83 7.15 -9.09 7.27
CA THR A 83 7.54 -10.17 8.17
C THR A 83 8.71 -9.76 9.05
N GLU A 84 9.40 -8.68 8.72
CA GLU A 84 10.47 -8.12 9.54
C GLU A 84 9.91 -7.13 10.55
N SER A 85 10.24 -7.36 11.83
CA SER A 85 9.83 -6.48 12.93
C SER A 85 11.02 -5.78 13.57
N SER A 86 12.13 -5.64 12.85
CA SER A 86 13.33 -4.99 13.37
C SER A 86 13.10 -3.48 13.58
N ASP A 87 13.84 -2.90 14.52
CA ASP A 87 13.76 -1.46 14.76
C ASP A 87 14.20 -0.67 13.54
N GLN A 88 15.17 -1.17 12.76
CA GLN A 88 15.62 -0.54 11.53
C GLN A 88 14.49 -0.43 10.51
N MET A 89 13.70 -1.50 10.35
CA MET A 89 12.57 -1.50 9.41
C MET A 89 11.49 -0.51 9.87
N LYS A 90 11.19 -0.45 11.17
CA LYS A 90 10.22 0.50 11.70
C LYS A 90 10.68 1.94 11.50
N GLN A 91 11.95 2.22 11.73
CA GLN A 91 12.52 3.55 11.51
C GLN A 91 12.49 3.94 10.04
N ALA A 92 12.81 3.01 9.14
CA ALA A 92 12.75 3.25 7.70
C ALA A 92 11.34 3.57 7.24
N GLY A 93 10.34 2.85 7.76
CA GLY A 93 8.93 3.11 7.47
C GLY A 93 8.49 4.48 7.96
N ARG A 94 8.86 4.88 9.17
CA ARG A 94 8.55 6.20 9.72
C ARG A 94 9.23 7.31 8.94
N ALA A 95 10.49 7.13 8.54
CA ALA A 95 11.22 8.12 7.77
C ALA A 95 10.63 8.30 6.36
N ALA A 96 10.05 7.25 5.80
CA ALA A 96 9.39 7.33 4.49
C ALA A 96 8.01 8.00 4.56
N GLY A 97 7.39 7.97 5.71
CA GLY A 97 6.05 8.51 5.93
C GLY A 97 5.04 7.44 6.25
#